data_b7065502a3cf93df951e4265c9e80ca3
#
_entry.id   b7065502a3cf93df951e4265c9e80ca3
#
_cell.length_a   1.000
_cell.length_b   1.000
_cell.length_c   1.000
_cell.angle_alpha   90.00
_cell.angle_beta   90.00
_cell.angle_gamma   90.00
#
_symmetry.space_group_name_H-M   'P 1'
#
loop_
_entity.id
_entity.type
_entity.pdbx_description
1 polymer ?
#
loop_
_entity_poly.entity_id
_entity_poly.type
_entity_poly.pdbx_seq_one_letter_code
_entity_poly.pdbx_strand_id
1 'polypeptide(L)'
;MSQSSSRYHEVYQSWRNDPEAFWGEAARDVSWYKLWDQVLDPYMGQYGRWFAGAECNTAYNCLDRHVEAGRGDQPALIYDSPVADTVRTYTYSELTDEVATLAAALVDIGVKTGDRVVLYMPMIPEAVMGMLACARIGAVHSVVFGGFAANELAARIDDAKPVAILSASCGIEGSRVVQYKPLLDQAIEVAQNKPKACLILQRDQAVANMIPGRDYDWAEVIADLKGRSRKADPVAVKATDPLYILYTSGTTGQPKGVVRDNGGHMVALKWTMKNFYDISPGEVFWAASDVGWVVGHSYICYAPLLHGATTLVYEG
;
A
#
# COMPACT_ATOMS: atom_id res chain seq x y z
N MET A 1 25.75 28.55 16.92
CA MET A 1 24.98 27.66 16.04
C MET A 1 25.68 27.62 14.69
N SER A 2 26.40 26.56 14.33
CA SER A 2 27.02 26.43 13.03
C SER A 2 25.88 26.26 12.00
N GLN A 3 25.78 27.16 11.03
CA GLN A 3 24.95 26.92 9.86
C GLN A 3 25.50 25.69 9.16
N SER A 4 24.81 24.58 9.25
CA SER A 4 25.07 23.43 8.38
C SER A 4 24.79 23.93 6.97
N SER A 5 25.81 24.06 6.14
CA SER A 5 25.64 24.44 4.75
C SER A 5 24.80 23.35 4.07
N SER A 6 23.69 23.75 3.45
CA SER A 6 22.82 22.82 2.72
C SER A 6 23.64 22.03 1.68
N ARG A 7 23.49 20.71 1.67
CA ARG A 7 24.09 19.82 0.66
C ARG A 7 23.35 19.82 -0.68
N TYR A 8 22.34 20.67 -0.84
CA TYR A 8 21.48 20.66 -2.02
C TYR A 8 22.27 20.73 -3.34
N HIS A 9 23.18 21.69 -3.47
CA HIS A 9 23.94 21.88 -4.71
C HIS A 9 24.84 20.67 -5.02
N GLU A 10 25.50 20.10 -4.02
CA GLU A 10 26.32 18.90 -4.17
C GLU A 10 25.50 17.70 -4.67
N VAL A 11 24.38 17.41 -3.99
CA VAL A 11 23.49 16.31 -4.32
C VAL A 11 22.85 16.51 -5.70
N TYR A 12 22.39 17.73 -6.01
CA TYR A 12 21.81 18.06 -7.31
C TYR A 12 22.82 17.90 -8.45
N GLN A 13 24.06 18.35 -8.28
CA GLN A 13 25.10 18.20 -9.30
C GLN A 13 25.51 16.72 -9.48
N SER A 14 25.60 15.94 -8.41
CA SER A 14 25.85 14.49 -8.48
C SER A 14 24.78 13.79 -9.33
N TRP A 15 23.50 14.02 -9.02
CA TRP A 15 22.40 13.47 -9.80
C TRP A 15 22.42 13.95 -11.26
N ARG A 16 22.65 15.23 -11.49
CA ARG A 16 22.63 15.82 -12.84
C ARG A 16 23.76 15.29 -13.73
N ASN A 17 24.94 15.05 -13.16
CA ASN A 17 26.11 14.58 -13.90
C ASN A 17 26.00 13.12 -14.30
N ASP A 18 25.47 12.26 -13.41
CA ASP A 18 25.29 10.83 -13.65
C ASP A 18 24.07 10.31 -12.88
N PRO A 19 22.86 10.43 -13.46
CA PRO A 19 21.64 9.94 -12.81
C PRO A 19 21.64 8.45 -12.53
N GLU A 20 22.27 7.64 -13.41
CA GLU A 20 22.31 6.19 -13.24
C GLU A 20 23.22 5.80 -12.09
N ALA A 21 24.42 6.36 -12.00
CA ALA A 21 25.29 6.11 -10.84
C ALA A 21 24.64 6.58 -9.53
N PHE A 22 23.98 7.76 -9.55
CA PHE A 22 23.29 8.29 -8.39
C PHE A 22 22.18 7.37 -7.87
N TRP A 23 21.25 6.95 -8.73
CA TRP A 23 20.16 6.08 -8.36
C TRP A 23 20.58 4.64 -8.13
N GLY A 24 21.63 4.18 -8.84
CA GLY A 24 22.26 2.88 -8.62
C GLY A 24 22.85 2.78 -7.20
N GLU A 25 23.49 3.83 -6.71
CA GLU A 25 24.00 3.89 -5.34
C GLU A 25 22.85 3.93 -4.31
N ALA A 26 21.82 4.76 -4.54
CA ALA A 26 20.64 4.81 -3.69
C ALA A 26 19.91 3.45 -3.59
N ALA A 27 19.92 2.68 -4.68
CA ALA A 27 19.27 1.37 -4.75
C ALA A 27 19.95 0.31 -3.89
N ARG A 28 21.19 0.51 -3.44
CA ARG A 28 21.89 -0.42 -2.53
C ARG A 28 21.25 -0.48 -1.14
N ASP A 29 20.49 0.51 -0.76
CA ASP A 29 19.74 0.55 0.49
C ASP A 29 18.48 -0.31 0.48
N VAL A 30 18.08 -0.87 -0.69
CA VAL A 30 16.94 -1.76 -0.88
C VAL A 30 17.42 -3.21 -0.97
N SER A 31 16.62 -4.15 -0.45
CA SER A 31 16.90 -5.59 -0.61
C SER A 31 16.33 -6.11 -1.92
N TRP A 32 17.19 -6.75 -2.71
CA TRP A 32 16.86 -7.35 -4.00
C TRP A 32 17.04 -8.85 -3.96
N TYR A 33 16.13 -9.61 -4.55
CA TYR A 33 16.31 -11.04 -4.78
C TYR A 33 17.27 -11.28 -5.95
N LYS A 34 17.22 -10.40 -6.96
CA LYS A 34 18.14 -10.35 -8.09
C LYS A 34 18.45 -8.88 -8.38
N LEU A 35 19.72 -8.54 -8.56
CA LEU A 35 20.13 -7.19 -8.97
C LEU A 35 19.74 -6.91 -10.42
N TRP A 36 19.69 -5.66 -10.78
CA TRP A 36 19.35 -5.18 -12.12
C TRP A 36 20.46 -5.47 -13.14
N ASP A 37 20.07 -5.62 -14.38
CA ASP A 37 21.00 -5.73 -15.51
C ASP A 37 21.48 -4.32 -15.90
N GLN A 38 20.61 -3.31 -15.78
CA GLN A 38 20.93 -1.87 -15.97
C GLN A 38 20.05 -1.00 -15.06
N VAL A 39 20.61 0.13 -14.60
CA VAL A 39 19.91 1.05 -13.68
C VAL A 39 18.75 1.72 -14.37
N LEU A 40 18.93 2.22 -15.60
CA LEU A 40 17.88 2.80 -16.43
C LEU A 40 17.91 2.19 -17.81
N ASP A 41 16.81 1.57 -18.24
CA ASP A 41 16.59 1.22 -19.65
C ASP A 41 15.74 2.32 -20.31
N PRO A 42 16.35 3.23 -21.10
CA PRO A 42 15.64 4.33 -21.72
C PRO A 42 14.71 3.88 -22.87
N TYR A 43 14.89 2.66 -23.37
CA TYR A 43 14.13 2.12 -24.50
C TYR A 43 12.94 1.27 -24.07
N MET A 44 12.80 0.95 -22.79
CA MET A 44 11.70 0.16 -22.26
C MET A 44 10.51 1.06 -21.92
N GLY A 45 9.46 1.01 -22.75
CA GLY A 45 8.25 1.85 -22.59
C GLY A 45 8.50 3.32 -22.98
N GLN A 46 7.49 4.16 -22.74
CA GLN A 46 7.51 5.55 -23.19
C GLN A 46 8.52 6.45 -22.44
N TYR A 47 8.80 6.14 -21.18
CA TYR A 47 9.61 6.99 -20.28
C TYR A 47 10.84 6.26 -19.72
N GLY A 48 11.22 5.13 -20.34
CA GLY A 48 12.21 4.24 -19.77
C GLY A 48 11.70 3.44 -18.56
N ARG A 49 12.54 2.56 -18.03
CA ARG A 49 12.29 1.80 -16.81
C ARG A 49 13.55 1.74 -15.96
N TRP A 50 13.36 1.96 -14.66
CA TRP A 50 14.43 1.87 -13.67
C TRP A 50 14.60 0.43 -13.21
N PHE A 51 15.85 0.03 -12.96
CA PHE A 51 16.25 -1.27 -12.41
C PHE A 51 15.75 -2.47 -13.24
N ALA A 52 15.84 -2.36 -14.56
CA ALA A 52 15.43 -3.42 -15.48
C ALA A 52 16.22 -4.72 -15.22
N GLY A 53 15.50 -5.85 -15.18
CA GLY A 53 16.06 -7.16 -14.85
C GLY A 53 16.14 -7.51 -13.37
N ALA A 54 15.93 -6.53 -12.46
CA ALA A 54 15.93 -6.79 -11.02
C ALA A 54 14.65 -7.48 -10.56
N GLU A 55 14.76 -8.23 -9.46
CA GLU A 55 13.64 -8.85 -8.76
C GLU A 55 13.64 -8.43 -7.28
N CYS A 56 12.46 -8.13 -6.76
CA CYS A 56 12.25 -7.61 -5.41
C CYS A 56 10.87 -7.97 -4.88
N ASN A 57 10.58 -7.57 -3.64
CA ASN A 57 9.23 -7.50 -3.09
C ASN A 57 9.12 -6.26 -2.19
N THR A 58 8.14 -5.41 -2.47
CA THR A 58 7.96 -4.16 -1.73
C THR A 58 7.54 -4.43 -0.28
N ALA A 59 6.65 -5.39 -0.01
CA ALA A 59 6.23 -5.71 1.34
C ALA A 59 7.36 -6.32 2.18
N TYR A 60 8.19 -7.20 1.60
CA TYR A 60 9.41 -7.69 2.25
C TYR A 60 10.32 -6.54 2.69
N ASN A 61 10.52 -5.57 1.81
CA ASN A 61 11.35 -4.41 2.12
C ASN A 61 10.74 -3.48 3.19
N CYS A 62 9.42 -3.46 3.30
CA CYS A 62 8.70 -2.69 4.32
C CYS A 62 8.69 -3.38 5.69
N LEU A 63 8.69 -4.70 5.74
CA LEU A 63 8.37 -5.48 6.93
C LEU A 63 9.44 -6.52 7.28
N ASP A 64 9.50 -7.63 6.54
CA ASP A 64 10.28 -8.83 6.87
C ASP A 64 11.75 -8.51 7.11
N ARG A 65 12.38 -7.71 6.24
CA ARG A 65 13.80 -7.33 6.39
C ARG A 65 14.11 -6.63 7.72
N HIS A 66 13.12 -5.92 8.29
CA HIS A 66 13.29 -5.24 9.56
C HIS A 66 13.18 -6.21 10.73
N VAL A 67 12.28 -7.20 10.65
CA VAL A 67 12.19 -8.29 11.62
C VAL A 67 13.47 -9.13 11.59
N GLU A 68 13.95 -9.50 10.41
CA GLU A 68 15.20 -10.26 10.22
C GLU A 68 16.45 -9.48 10.72
N ALA A 69 16.40 -8.16 10.65
CA ALA A 69 17.45 -7.28 11.19
C ALA A 69 17.34 -7.05 12.72
N GLY A 70 16.49 -7.81 13.43
CA GLY A 70 16.33 -7.73 14.88
C GLY A 70 15.50 -6.54 15.39
N ARG A 71 14.70 -5.90 14.51
CA ARG A 71 13.83 -4.76 14.86
C ARG A 71 12.35 -5.17 14.97
N GLY A 72 12.09 -6.46 15.19
CA GLY A 72 10.73 -6.99 15.26
C GLY A 72 9.86 -6.34 16.34
N ASP A 73 10.44 -5.98 17.50
CA ASP A 73 9.71 -5.37 18.62
C ASP A 73 9.56 -3.84 18.48
N GLN A 74 10.20 -3.23 17.46
CA GLN A 74 10.09 -1.79 17.22
C GLN A 74 8.66 -1.47 16.71
N PRO A 75 8.02 -0.36 17.17
CA PRO A 75 6.78 0.12 16.58
C PRO A 75 6.91 0.35 15.08
N ALA A 76 5.99 -0.19 14.30
CA ALA A 76 5.90 -0.04 12.85
C ALA A 76 4.74 0.88 12.46
N LEU A 77 3.58 0.71 13.10
CA LEU A 77 2.38 1.48 12.82
C LEU A 77 1.67 1.86 14.11
N ILE A 78 1.35 3.15 14.25
CA ILE A 78 0.46 3.69 15.29
C ILE A 78 -0.85 4.05 14.60
N TYR A 79 -1.94 3.52 15.12
CA TYR A 79 -3.30 3.93 14.78
C TYR A 79 -3.85 4.80 15.89
N ASP A 80 -4.32 5.99 15.53
CA ASP A 80 -4.96 6.93 16.44
C ASP A 80 -6.30 7.37 15.84
N SER A 81 -7.38 7.01 16.52
CA SER A 81 -8.76 7.30 16.09
C SER A 81 -9.57 7.89 17.22
N PRO A 82 -9.62 9.22 17.34
CA PRO A 82 -10.52 9.87 18.31
C PRO A 82 -12.01 9.62 17.98
N VAL A 83 -12.34 9.30 16.73
CA VAL A 83 -13.74 9.01 16.33
C VAL A 83 -14.19 7.59 16.72
N ALA A 84 -13.25 6.68 16.93
CA ALA A 84 -13.50 5.33 17.44
C ALA A 84 -13.00 5.13 18.88
N ASP A 85 -12.51 6.20 19.53
CA ASP A 85 -11.91 6.19 20.88
C ASP A 85 -10.86 5.05 21.02
N THR A 86 -9.96 4.97 20.04
CA THR A 86 -9.00 3.85 19.93
C THR A 86 -7.61 4.36 19.58
N VAL A 87 -6.62 3.92 20.36
CA VAL A 87 -5.20 4.03 20.02
C VAL A 87 -4.60 2.64 20.05
N ARG A 88 -3.92 2.24 18.97
CA ARG A 88 -3.26 0.94 18.86
C ARG A 88 -1.90 1.08 18.20
N THR A 89 -0.90 0.39 18.75
CA THR A 89 0.44 0.29 18.16
C THR A 89 0.68 -1.14 17.71
N TYR A 90 1.20 -1.29 16.49
CA TYR A 90 1.67 -2.56 15.94
C TYR A 90 3.20 -2.50 15.85
N THR A 91 3.86 -3.52 16.35
CA THR A 91 5.28 -3.74 16.11
C THR A 91 5.52 -4.24 14.68
N TYR A 92 6.80 -4.22 14.22
CA TYR A 92 7.14 -4.80 12.93
C TYR A 92 6.77 -6.29 12.85
N SER A 93 7.00 -7.06 13.93
CA SER A 93 6.61 -8.47 13.98
C SER A 93 5.09 -8.66 13.88
N GLU A 94 4.31 -7.91 14.65
CA GLU A 94 2.85 -7.98 14.63
C GLU A 94 2.29 -7.56 13.26
N LEU A 95 2.78 -6.45 12.70
CA LEU A 95 2.32 -5.98 11.39
C LEU A 95 2.68 -6.96 10.28
N THR A 96 3.87 -7.57 10.33
CA THR A 96 4.29 -8.63 9.38
C THR A 96 3.35 -9.83 9.46
N ASP A 97 2.98 -10.26 10.67
CA ASP A 97 2.08 -11.39 10.89
C ASP A 97 0.66 -11.12 10.36
N GLU A 98 0.11 -9.93 10.64
CA GLU A 98 -1.21 -9.55 10.13
C GLU A 98 -1.21 -9.46 8.59
N VAL A 99 -0.19 -8.84 8.01
CA VAL A 99 -0.05 -8.72 6.55
C VAL A 99 0.14 -10.07 5.87
N ALA A 100 0.96 -10.97 6.45
CA ALA A 100 1.17 -12.31 5.90
C ALA A 100 -0.09 -13.18 5.97
N THR A 101 -0.88 -13.03 7.03
CA THR A 101 -2.18 -13.71 7.19
C THR A 101 -3.20 -13.17 6.19
N LEU A 102 -3.31 -11.84 6.06
CA LEU A 102 -4.21 -11.20 5.08
C LEU A 102 -3.81 -11.55 3.64
N ALA A 103 -2.52 -11.62 3.35
CA ALA A 103 -2.02 -12.05 2.05
C ALA A 103 -2.45 -13.51 1.74
N ALA A 104 -2.43 -14.40 2.74
CA ALA A 104 -2.97 -15.75 2.58
C ALA A 104 -4.49 -15.75 2.33
N ALA A 105 -5.25 -14.86 3.00
CA ALA A 105 -6.68 -14.68 2.72
C ALA A 105 -6.93 -14.30 1.26
N LEU A 106 -6.15 -13.36 0.72
CA LEU A 106 -6.25 -12.96 -0.69
C LEU A 106 -5.96 -14.14 -1.64
N VAL A 107 -4.95 -14.95 -1.35
CA VAL A 107 -4.63 -16.15 -2.14
C VAL A 107 -5.78 -17.16 -2.08
N ASP A 108 -6.33 -17.42 -0.89
CA ASP A 108 -7.39 -18.42 -0.67
C ASP A 108 -8.71 -18.00 -1.35
N ILE A 109 -9.00 -16.70 -1.51
CA ILE A 109 -10.14 -16.20 -2.31
C ILE A 109 -9.83 -16.07 -3.81
N GLY A 110 -8.64 -16.50 -4.25
CA GLY A 110 -8.28 -16.67 -5.66
C GLY A 110 -7.48 -15.53 -6.29
N VAL A 111 -6.94 -14.59 -5.51
CA VAL A 111 -6.03 -13.53 -6.02
C VAL A 111 -4.67 -14.14 -6.33
N LYS A 112 -4.11 -13.77 -7.49
CA LYS A 112 -2.80 -14.22 -8.00
C LYS A 112 -1.89 -13.03 -8.26
N THR A 113 -0.60 -13.30 -8.41
CA THR A 113 0.38 -12.31 -8.88
C THR A 113 -0.09 -11.63 -10.17
N GLY A 114 -0.04 -10.31 -10.21
CA GLY A 114 -0.50 -9.47 -11.32
C GLY A 114 -2.01 -9.17 -11.34
N ASP A 115 -2.82 -9.85 -10.52
CA ASP A 115 -4.23 -9.51 -10.36
C ASP A 115 -4.41 -8.16 -9.67
N ARG A 116 -5.53 -7.48 -9.96
CA ARG A 116 -5.89 -6.21 -9.30
C ARG A 116 -6.83 -6.47 -8.14
N VAL A 117 -6.57 -5.73 -7.06
CA VAL A 117 -7.41 -5.68 -5.86
C VAL A 117 -7.77 -4.24 -5.59
N VAL A 118 -9.04 -3.93 -5.47
CA VAL A 118 -9.51 -2.59 -5.06
C VAL A 118 -9.64 -2.55 -3.54
N LEU A 119 -9.17 -1.46 -2.94
CA LEU A 119 -9.38 -1.16 -1.53
C LEU A 119 -10.32 0.05 -1.43
N TYR A 120 -11.47 -0.16 -0.82
CA TYR A 120 -12.46 0.89 -0.51
C TYR A 120 -12.67 0.91 1.00
N MET A 121 -11.73 1.57 1.70
CA MET A 121 -11.60 1.50 3.15
C MET A 121 -11.39 2.90 3.76
N PRO A 122 -11.80 3.11 5.01
CA PRO A 122 -11.45 4.33 5.76
C PRO A 122 -9.97 4.29 6.19
N MET A 123 -9.54 5.36 6.88
CA MET A 123 -8.18 5.51 7.41
C MET A 123 -7.96 4.65 8.66
N ILE A 124 -7.85 3.34 8.45
CA ILE A 124 -7.65 2.32 9.49
C ILE A 124 -6.42 1.45 9.15
N PRO A 125 -5.84 0.75 10.13
CA PRO A 125 -4.68 -0.11 9.91
C PRO A 125 -4.88 -1.13 8.79
N GLU A 126 -6.07 -1.69 8.67
CA GLU A 126 -6.41 -2.70 7.67
C GLU A 126 -6.30 -2.18 6.23
N ALA A 127 -6.42 -0.86 6.00
CA ALA A 127 -6.15 -0.27 4.70
C ALA A 127 -4.66 -0.40 4.34
N VAL A 128 -3.76 -0.06 5.26
CA VAL A 128 -2.31 -0.23 5.08
C VAL A 128 -1.94 -1.70 4.97
N MET A 129 -2.51 -2.56 5.80
CA MET A 129 -2.31 -4.01 5.74
C MET A 129 -2.75 -4.58 4.38
N GLY A 130 -3.88 -4.11 3.84
CA GLY A 130 -4.37 -4.53 2.53
C GLY A 130 -3.44 -4.15 1.38
N MET A 131 -2.88 -2.92 1.40
CA MET A 131 -1.87 -2.49 0.43
C MET A 131 -0.62 -3.36 0.47
N LEU A 132 -0.10 -3.62 1.67
CA LEU A 132 1.08 -4.45 1.89
C LEU A 132 0.83 -5.94 1.57
N ALA A 133 -0.37 -6.47 1.88
CA ALA A 133 -0.74 -7.84 1.56
C ALA A 133 -0.79 -8.07 0.04
N CYS A 134 -1.34 -7.12 -0.73
CA CYS A 134 -1.29 -7.16 -2.19
C CYS A 134 0.16 -7.14 -2.69
N ALA A 135 0.98 -6.21 -2.21
CA ALA A 135 2.39 -6.13 -2.57
C ALA A 135 3.15 -7.43 -2.24
N ARG A 136 2.82 -8.09 -1.11
CA ARG A 136 3.45 -9.34 -0.67
C ARG A 136 3.29 -10.49 -1.66
N ILE A 137 2.09 -10.64 -2.23
CA ILE A 137 1.79 -11.69 -3.22
C ILE A 137 1.96 -11.23 -4.68
N GLY A 138 2.50 -10.02 -4.89
CA GLY A 138 2.69 -9.44 -6.22
C GLY A 138 1.38 -9.07 -6.93
N ALA A 139 0.29 -8.89 -6.20
CA ALA A 139 -0.95 -8.32 -6.72
C ALA A 139 -0.86 -6.78 -6.78
N VAL A 140 -1.62 -6.19 -7.69
CA VAL A 140 -1.64 -4.75 -7.94
C VAL A 140 -2.83 -4.13 -7.20
N HIS A 141 -2.58 -3.32 -6.18
CA HIS A 141 -3.68 -2.68 -5.47
C HIS A 141 -4.11 -1.36 -6.11
N SER A 142 -5.36 -0.99 -5.89
CA SER A 142 -5.90 0.33 -6.22
C SER A 142 -6.77 0.81 -5.06
N VAL A 143 -6.29 1.82 -4.33
CA VAL A 143 -7.04 2.39 -3.21
C VAL A 143 -7.99 3.46 -3.73
N VAL A 144 -9.25 3.33 -3.38
CA VAL A 144 -10.30 4.28 -3.69
C VAL A 144 -10.65 5.04 -2.42
N PHE A 145 -10.63 6.36 -2.50
CA PHE A 145 -10.99 7.22 -1.37
C PHE A 145 -12.40 6.90 -0.84
N GLY A 146 -12.52 6.69 0.47
CA GLY A 146 -13.75 6.24 1.11
C GLY A 146 -14.94 7.19 1.02
N GLY A 147 -14.68 8.47 0.75
CA GLY A 147 -15.73 9.47 0.50
C GLY A 147 -16.35 9.43 -0.90
N PHE A 148 -15.90 8.55 -1.80
CA PHE A 148 -16.43 8.50 -3.15
C PHE A 148 -17.79 7.79 -3.24
N ALA A 149 -18.67 8.36 -4.09
CA ALA A 149 -19.97 7.79 -4.40
C ALA A 149 -19.85 6.48 -5.23
N ALA A 150 -20.93 5.69 -5.24
CA ALA A 150 -20.96 4.39 -5.92
C ALA A 150 -20.56 4.45 -7.39
N ASN A 151 -20.96 5.46 -8.14
CA ASN A 151 -20.61 5.59 -9.57
C ASN A 151 -19.10 5.82 -9.77
N GLU A 152 -18.45 6.56 -8.88
CA GLU A 152 -17.00 6.79 -8.93
C GLU A 152 -16.22 5.51 -8.61
N LEU A 153 -16.72 4.71 -7.68
CA LEU A 153 -16.17 3.39 -7.38
C LEU A 153 -16.40 2.43 -8.56
N ALA A 154 -17.61 2.42 -9.16
CA ALA A 154 -17.95 1.58 -10.32
C ALA A 154 -17.01 1.85 -11.52
N ALA A 155 -16.73 3.13 -11.82
CA ALA A 155 -15.84 3.49 -12.91
C ALA A 155 -14.41 2.92 -12.70
N ARG A 156 -13.92 2.90 -11.46
CA ARG A 156 -12.60 2.33 -11.11
C ARG A 156 -12.62 0.80 -11.12
N ILE A 157 -13.73 0.18 -10.72
CA ILE A 157 -13.93 -1.27 -10.86
C ILE A 157 -13.89 -1.66 -12.33
N ASP A 158 -14.54 -0.90 -13.20
CA ASP A 158 -14.58 -1.21 -14.64
C ASP A 158 -13.22 -1.04 -15.32
N ASP A 159 -12.44 -0.04 -14.93
CA ASP A 159 -11.11 0.19 -15.49
C ASP A 159 -10.07 -0.80 -14.93
N ALA A 160 -9.98 -0.93 -13.61
CA ALA A 160 -9.01 -1.82 -12.95
C ALA A 160 -9.34 -3.30 -13.13
N LYS A 161 -10.62 -3.67 -13.27
CA LYS A 161 -11.11 -5.05 -13.37
C LYS A 161 -10.59 -5.92 -12.23
N PRO A 162 -10.87 -5.56 -10.97
CA PRO A 162 -10.34 -6.27 -9.81
C PRO A 162 -10.92 -7.68 -9.69
N VAL A 163 -10.09 -8.61 -9.22
CA VAL A 163 -10.53 -9.96 -8.85
C VAL A 163 -11.25 -9.94 -7.50
N ALA A 164 -10.76 -9.13 -6.57
CA ALA A 164 -11.32 -8.97 -5.24
C ALA A 164 -11.37 -7.50 -4.82
N ILE A 165 -12.24 -7.21 -3.84
CA ILE A 165 -12.33 -5.90 -3.17
C ILE A 165 -12.17 -6.09 -1.67
N LEU A 166 -11.33 -5.27 -1.05
CA LEU A 166 -11.24 -5.11 0.40
C LEU A 166 -12.05 -3.88 0.81
N SER A 167 -12.96 -4.02 1.78
CA SER A 167 -13.77 -2.91 2.25
C SER A 167 -14.11 -3.04 3.72
N ALA A 168 -14.60 -1.96 4.32
CA ALA A 168 -15.21 -1.95 5.64
C ALA A 168 -16.73 -1.79 5.54
N SER A 169 -17.44 -2.17 6.59
CA SER A 169 -18.90 -1.95 6.69
C SER A 169 -19.24 -0.46 6.69
N CYS A 170 -18.39 0.36 7.34
CA CYS A 170 -18.56 1.81 7.41
C CYS A 170 -17.23 2.55 7.62
N GLY A 171 -17.23 3.84 7.33
CA GLY A 171 -16.25 4.83 7.78
C GLY A 171 -16.90 5.84 8.72
N ILE A 172 -16.07 6.62 9.43
CA ILE A 172 -16.53 7.68 10.34
C ILE A 172 -15.91 9.00 9.85
N GLU A 173 -16.77 9.97 9.52
CA GLU A 173 -16.38 11.32 9.09
C GLU A 173 -16.85 12.33 10.13
N GLY A 174 -15.97 12.75 11.02
CA GLY A 174 -16.35 13.55 12.18
C GLY A 174 -17.34 12.81 13.07
N SER A 175 -18.59 13.28 13.14
CA SER A 175 -19.67 12.62 13.89
C SER A 175 -20.58 11.74 13.02
N ARG A 176 -20.35 11.67 11.70
CA ARG A 176 -21.20 10.95 10.76
C ARG A 176 -20.66 9.56 10.46
N VAL A 177 -21.48 8.54 10.65
CA VAL A 177 -21.18 7.18 10.17
C VAL A 177 -21.60 7.08 8.70
N VAL A 178 -20.65 6.80 7.81
CA VAL A 178 -20.86 6.58 6.38
C VAL A 178 -20.86 5.08 6.12
N GLN A 179 -21.98 4.54 5.66
CA GLN A 179 -22.10 3.14 5.35
C GLN A 179 -21.41 2.81 4.00
N TYR A 180 -20.26 2.15 4.02
CA TYR A 180 -19.50 1.83 2.82
C TYR A 180 -20.08 0.64 2.07
N LYS A 181 -20.58 -0.36 2.79
CA LYS A 181 -21.08 -1.60 2.15
C LYS A 181 -22.25 -1.36 1.19
N PRO A 182 -23.28 -0.55 1.50
CA PRO A 182 -24.33 -0.21 0.54
C PRO A 182 -23.80 0.51 -0.71
N LEU A 183 -22.82 1.41 -0.55
CA LEU A 183 -22.16 2.09 -1.69
C LEU A 183 -21.37 1.13 -2.54
N LEU A 184 -20.65 0.19 -1.92
CA LEU A 184 -19.93 -0.89 -2.60
C LEU A 184 -20.90 -1.79 -3.39
N ASP A 185 -22.00 -2.21 -2.79
CA ASP A 185 -23.01 -3.06 -3.45
C ASP A 185 -23.60 -2.37 -4.67
N GLN A 186 -23.98 -1.10 -4.53
CA GLN A 186 -24.48 -0.29 -5.64
C GLN A 186 -23.40 -0.12 -6.74
N ALA A 187 -22.14 0.11 -6.36
CA ALA A 187 -21.04 0.23 -7.31
C ALA A 187 -20.85 -1.07 -8.09
N ILE A 188 -20.87 -2.21 -7.42
CA ILE A 188 -20.77 -3.53 -8.07
C ILE A 188 -21.98 -3.80 -8.95
N GLU A 189 -23.18 -3.38 -8.55
CA GLU A 189 -24.39 -3.53 -9.38
C GLU A 189 -24.28 -2.75 -10.69
N VAL A 190 -23.81 -1.50 -10.63
CA VAL A 190 -23.66 -0.61 -11.79
C VAL A 190 -22.48 -1.01 -12.68
N ALA A 191 -21.35 -1.42 -12.11
CA ALA A 191 -20.14 -1.79 -12.85
C ALA A 191 -20.40 -2.93 -13.86
N GLN A 192 -19.75 -2.87 -15.03
CA GLN A 192 -19.78 -3.94 -16.03
C GLN A 192 -18.94 -5.14 -15.59
N ASN A 193 -17.78 -4.88 -14.97
CA ASN A 193 -16.89 -5.90 -14.42
C ASN A 193 -17.31 -6.21 -12.98
N LYS A 194 -17.51 -7.49 -12.67
CA LYS A 194 -17.91 -7.92 -11.32
C LYS A 194 -16.71 -8.56 -10.61
N PRO A 195 -16.30 -8.06 -9.42
CA PRO A 195 -15.33 -8.76 -8.60
C PRO A 195 -15.90 -10.10 -8.15
N LYS A 196 -15.03 -11.11 -8.02
CA LYS A 196 -15.44 -12.45 -7.60
C LYS A 196 -15.66 -12.56 -6.10
N ALA A 197 -14.95 -11.75 -5.33
CA ALA A 197 -14.97 -11.78 -3.87
C ALA A 197 -14.85 -10.38 -3.28
N CYS A 198 -15.48 -10.16 -2.13
CA CYS A 198 -15.30 -8.99 -1.28
C CYS A 198 -14.95 -9.46 0.13
N LEU A 199 -13.85 -8.96 0.70
CA LEU A 199 -13.49 -9.19 2.10
C LEU A 199 -13.90 -7.94 2.88
N ILE A 200 -14.84 -8.10 3.82
CA ILE A 200 -15.52 -7.01 4.49
C ILE A 200 -15.16 -7.00 5.98
N LEU A 201 -14.53 -5.92 6.43
CA LEU A 201 -14.29 -5.66 7.83
C LEU A 201 -15.57 -5.09 8.45
N GLN A 202 -16.18 -5.81 9.38
CA GLN A 202 -17.30 -5.31 10.15
C GLN A 202 -16.82 -4.33 11.23
N ARG A 203 -17.50 -3.21 11.34
CA ARG A 203 -17.25 -2.19 12.38
C ARG A 203 -18.50 -2.00 13.23
N ASP A 204 -18.33 -1.87 14.55
CA ASP A 204 -19.42 -1.80 15.53
C ASP A 204 -20.37 -0.61 15.30
N GLN A 205 -19.85 0.47 14.67
CA GLN A 205 -20.64 1.68 14.40
C GLN A 205 -21.74 1.45 13.35
N ALA A 206 -21.56 0.49 12.44
CA ALA A 206 -22.60 0.05 11.50
C ALA A 206 -22.23 -1.32 10.91
N VAL A 207 -22.87 -2.36 11.41
CA VAL A 207 -22.72 -3.71 10.85
C VAL A 207 -23.45 -3.81 9.51
N ALA A 208 -22.78 -4.40 8.52
CA ALA A 208 -23.31 -4.53 7.17
C ALA A 208 -23.89 -5.93 6.89
N ASN A 209 -24.90 -5.97 6.04
CA ASN A 209 -25.40 -7.23 5.50
C ASN A 209 -24.41 -7.82 4.48
N MET A 210 -24.16 -9.12 4.59
CA MET A 210 -23.25 -9.86 3.71
C MET A 210 -24.04 -10.55 2.59
N ILE A 211 -23.49 -10.52 1.37
CA ILE A 211 -24.07 -11.25 0.22
C ILE A 211 -23.39 -12.62 0.13
N PRO A 212 -24.15 -13.73 0.38
CA PRO A 212 -23.58 -15.07 0.34
C PRO A 212 -22.93 -15.41 -1.00
N GLY A 213 -21.78 -16.09 -0.95
CA GLY A 213 -21.02 -16.49 -2.15
C GLY A 213 -20.15 -15.41 -2.77
N ARG A 214 -20.26 -14.14 -2.33
CA ARG A 214 -19.42 -13.04 -2.75
C ARG A 214 -18.65 -12.42 -1.59
N ASP A 215 -19.34 -12.20 -0.47
CA ASP A 215 -18.80 -11.47 0.67
C ASP A 215 -18.28 -12.43 1.73
N TYR A 216 -17.07 -12.16 2.20
CA TYR A 216 -16.37 -12.89 3.26
C TYR A 216 -16.18 -11.95 4.46
N ASP A 217 -16.51 -12.40 5.67
CA ASP A 217 -16.24 -11.63 6.88
C ASP A 217 -14.74 -11.63 7.18
N TRP A 218 -14.17 -10.45 7.32
CA TRP A 218 -12.74 -10.29 7.56
C TRP A 218 -12.28 -10.98 8.84
N ALA A 219 -13.02 -10.77 9.94
CA ALA A 219 -12.63 -11.30 11.23
C ALA A 219 -12.68 -12.84 11.24
N GLU A 220 -13.73 -13.44 10.63
CA GLU A 220 -13.89 -14.89 10.53
C GLU A 220 -12.76 -15.52 9.67
N VAL A 221 -12.46 -14.93 8.50
CA VAL A 221 -11.39 -15.41 7.62
C VAL A 221 -10.03 -15.32 8.29
N ILE A 222 -9.71 -14.20 8.93
CA ILE A 222 -8.42 -14.02 9.62
C ILE A 222 -8.31 -14.96 10.83
N ALA A 223 -9.38 -15.15 11.60
CA ALA A 223 -9.38 -16.07 12.74
C ALA A 223 -9.15 -17.52 12.31
N ASP A 224 -9.80 -17.98 11.24
CA ASP A 224 -9.59 -19.32 10.69
C ASP A 224 -8.14 -19.52 10.21
N LEU A 225 -7.58 -18.54 9.47
CA LEU A 225 -6.21 -18.61 8.99
C LEU A 225 -5.18 -18.60 10.12
N LYS A 226 -5.38 -17.78 11.14
CA LYS A 226 -4.55 -17.79 12.37
C LYS A 226 -4.65 -19.13 13.09
N GLY A 227 -5.85 -19.70 13.21
CA GLY A 227 -6.06 -21.03 13.81
C GLY A 227 -5.29 -22.14 13.09
N ARG A 228 -5.09 -22.00 11.80
CA ARG A 228 -4.31 -22.93 10.96
C ARG A 228 -2.85 -22.51 10.77
N SER A 229 -2.40 -21.43 11.39
CA SER A 229 -1.07 -20.82 11.18
C SER A 229 -0.76 -20.56 9.70
N ARG A 230 -1.80 -20.24 8.92
CA ARG A 230 -1.69 -20.02 7.46
C ARG A 230 -1.23 -18.59 7.17
N LYS A 231 -0.07 -18.46 6.53
CA LYS A 231 0.55 -17.18 6.09
C LYS A 231 1.01 -17.34 4.65
N ALA A 232 1.12 -16.24 3.92
CA ALA A 232 1.73 -16.21 2.60
C ALA A 232 3.12 -15.58 2.67
N ASP A 233 4.09 -16.21 2.01
CA ASP A 233 5.43 -15.67 1.87
C ASP A 233 5.49 -14.55 0.82
N PRO A 234 6.45 -13.61 0.90
CA PRO A 234 6.65 -12.61 -0.11
C PRO A 234 7.17 -13.23 -1.41
N VAL A 235 6.49 -12.95 -2.53
CA VAL A 235 6.87 -13.47 -3.84
C VAL A 235 7.82 -12.53 -4.56
N ALA A 236 8.80 -13.07 -5.30
CA ALA A 236 9.65 -12.28 -6.17
C ALA A 236 8.82 -11.73 -7.34
N VAL A 237 8.90 -10.42 -7.55
CA VAL A 237 8.34 -9.72 -8.71
C VAL A 237 9.44 -8.91 -9.39
N LYS A 238 9.28 -8.60 -10.68
CA LYS A 238 10.23 -7.73 -11.36
C LYS A 238 10.15 -6.31 -10.80
N ALA A 239 11.27 -5.62 -10.72
CA ALA A 239 11.30 -4.21 -10.33
C ALA A 239 10.37 -3.34 -11.16
N THR A 240 10.16 -3.70 -12.42
CA THR A 240 9.31 -3.02 -13.39
C THR A 240 7.84 -3.46 -13.38
N ASP A 241 7.48 -4.48 -12.60
CA ASP A 241 6.09 -4.91 -12.46
C ASP A 241 5.28 -3.87 -11.67
N PRO A 242 4.00 -3.68 -12.02
CA PRO A 242 3.12 -2.76 -11.29
C PRO A 242 2.98 -3.12 -9.81
N LEU A 243 3.06 -2.10 -8.94
CA LEU A 243 2.75 -2.19 -7.52
C LEU A 243 1.32 -1.73 -7.25
N TYR A 244 0.95 -0.58 -7.80
CA TYR A 244 -0.39 -0.02 -7.63
C TYR A 244 -0.87 0.82 -8.81
N ILE A 245 -2.18 1.05 -8.85
CA ILE A 245 -2.86 1.98 -9.74
C ILE A 245 -3.49 3.09 -8.90
N LEU A 246 -3.07 4.33 -9.10
CA LEU A 246 -3.65 5.51 -8.45
C LEU A 246 -4.47 6.30 -9.45
N TYR A 247 -5.76 6.44 -9.21
CA TYR A 247 -6.65 7.23 -10.06
C TYR A 247 -6.61 8.70 -9.67
N THR A 248 -6.36 9.55 -10.67
CA THR A 248 -6.43 11.00 -10.54
C THR A 248 -7.68 11.52 -11.28
N SER A 249 -8.20 12.68 -10.84
CA SER A 249 -9.25 13.40 -11.57
C SER A 249 -8.70 13.84 -12.92
N GLY A 250 -9.12 13.17 -14.00
CA GLY A 250 -8.70 13.52 -15.33
C GLY A 250 -9.32 14.86 -15.79
N THR A 251 -8.59 15.66 -16.55
CA THR A 251 -9.09 16.91 -17.18
C THR A 251 -10.27 16.68 -18.13
N THR A 252 -10.52 15.42 -18.52
CA THR A 252 -11.59 15.01 -19.44
C THR A 252 -12.81 14.41 -18.74
N GLY A 253 -12.87 14.46 -17.40
CA GLY A 253 -13.95 13.87 -16.61
C GLY A 253 -13.85 12.36 -16.39
N GLN A 254 -12.93 11.68 -17.10
CA GLN A 254 -12.67 10.25 -16.88
C GLN A 254 -11.46 10.07 -15.94
N PRO A 255 -11.54 9.19 -14.93
CA PRO A 255 -10.41 8.87 -14.07
C PRO A 255 -9.22 8.35 -14.90
N LYS A 256 -8.01 8.82 -14.58
CA LYS A 256 -6.77 8.34 -15.21
C LYS A 256 -5.97 7.56 -14.18
N GLY A 257 -5.71 6.28 -14.47
CA GLY A 257 -4.90 5.40 -13.64
C GLY A 257 -3.41 5.63 -13.85
N VAL A 258 -2.72 6.15 -12.85
CA VAL A 258 -1.26 6.24 -12.80
C VAL A 258 -0.72 4.93 -12.23
N VAL A 259 0.06 4.19 -13.01
CA VAL A 259 0.68 2.93 -12.61
C VAL A 259 2.06 3.22 -12.03
N ARG A 260 2.33 2.73 -10.81
CA ARG A 260 3.65 2.77 -10.18
C ARG A 260 4.25 1.36 -10.16
N ASP A 261 5.54 1.28 -10.48
CA ASP A 261 6.32 0.03 -10.38
C ASP A 261 6.82 -0.23 -8.95
N ASN A 262 7.39 -1.41 -8.74
CA ASN A 262 7.97 -1.79 -7.45
C ASN A 262 9.34 -1.13 -7.22
N GLY A 263 10.30 -1.34 -8.11
CA GLY A 263 11.70 -1.01 -7.87
C GLY A 263 11.99 0.48 -7.80
N GLY A 264 11.64 1.22 -8.86
CA GLY A 264 11.88 2.67 -8.93
C GLY A 264 11.19 3.43 -7.79
N HIS A 265 9.95 3.04 -7.49
CA HIS A 265 9.18 3.63 -6.40
C HIS A 265 9.84 3.40 -5.03
N MET A 266 10.26 2.15 -4.71
CA MET A 266 10.93 1.85 -3.44
C MET A 266 12.21 2.67 -3.24
N VAL A 267 13.07 2.70 -4.26
CA VAL A 267 14.36 3.41 -4.18
C VAL A 267 14.15 4.90 -3.95
N ALA A 268 13.24 5.52 -4.71
CA ALA A 268 12.94 6.94 -4.57
C ALA A 268 12.38 7.27 -3.18
N LEU A 269 11.43 6.49 -2.68
CA LEU A 269 10.81 6.73 -1.38
C LEU A 269 11.81 6.55 -0.23
N LYS A 270 12.58 5.48 -0.24
CA LYS A 270 13.60 5.25 0.79
C LYS A 270 14.65 6.37 0.82
N TRP A 271 15.06 6.82 -0.36
CA TRP A 271 16.00 7.93 -0.47
C TRP A 271 15.42 9.24 0.08
N THR A 272 14.13 9.52 -0.17
CA THR A 272 13.50 10.76 0.30
C THR A 272 13.34 10.80 1.82
N MET A 273 13.05 9.68 2.49
CA MET A 273 12.94 9.65 3.95
C MET A 273 14.24 10.13 4.62
N LYS A 274 15.38 9.67 4.13
CA LYS A 274 16.69 10.05 4.64
C LYS A 274 17.11 11.47 4.25
N ASN A 275 16.91 11.85 2.98
CA ASN A 275 17.56 13.03 2.42
C ASN A 275 16.66 14.28 2.38
N PHE A 276 15.33 14.12 2.41
CA PHE A 276 14.36 15.22 2.45
C PHE A 276 13.77 15.42 3.85
N TYR A 277 13.36 14.32 4.46
CA TYR A 277 12.66 14.37 5.74
C TYR A 277 13.60 14.24 6.94
N ASP A 278 14.87 13.83 6.70
CA ASP A 278 15.89 13.63 7.74
C ASP A 278 15.40 12.70 8.87
N ILE A 279 14.64 11.66 8.51
CA ILE A 279 14.08 10.67 9.41
C ILE A 279 15.04 9.52 9.57
N SER A 280 15.22 9.08 10.81
CA SER A 280 15.97 7.88 11.17
C SER A 280 15.05 6.67 11.42
N PRO A 281 15.54 5.43 11.23
CA PRO A 281 14.80 4.25 11.65
C PRO A 281 14.39 4.31 13.12
N GLY A 282 13.12 4.01 13.43
CA GLY A 282 12.55 4.08 14.78
C GLY A 282 11.87 5.40 15.13
N GLU A 283 12.09 6.46 14.36
CA GLU A 283 11.36 7.71 14.57
C GLU A 283 9.93 7.59 14.02
N VAL A 284 9.02 8.38 14.60
CA VAL A 284 7.61 8.43 14.16
C VAL A 284 7.46 9.47 13.06
N PHE A 285 6.86 9.04 11.96
CA PHE A 285 6.54 9.91 10.84
C PHE A 285 5.03 9.94 10.59
N TRP A 286 4.46 11.14 10.53
CA TRP A 286 3.06 11.36 10.21
C TRP A 286 2.90 12.24 8.98
N ALA A 287 2.21 11.71 7.98
CA ALA A 287 1.75 12.47 6.83
C ALA A 287 0.24 12.73 6.96
N ALA A 288 -0.14 14.00 7.11
CA ALA A 288 -1.55 14.41 7.19
C ALA A 288 -2.21 14.30 5.80
N SER A 289 -2.56 13.09 5.41
CA SER A 289 -3.18 12.74 4.13
C SER A 289 -4.07 11.50 4.31
N ASP A 290 -4.71 11.05 3.24
CA ASP A 290 -5.48 9.81 3.19
C ASP A 290 -4.78 8.80 2.27
N VAL A 291 -4.88 7.50 2.60
CA VAL A 291 -4.27 6.40 1.81
C VAL A 291 -4.79 6.34 0.38
N GLY A 292 -5.95 6.91 0.08
CA GLY A 292 -6.50 7.02 -1.27
C GLY A 292 -5.77 8.03 -2.17
N TRP A 293 -4.86 8.85 -1.62
CA TRP A 293 -4.10 9.85 -2.36
C TRP A 293 -2.62 9.46 -2.52
N VAL A 294 -1.93 10.10 -3.47
CA VAL A 294 -0.51 9.81 -3.75
C VAL A 294 0.39 9.98 -2.52
N VAL A 295 0.13 11.01 -1.69
CA VAL A 295 0.88 11.24 -0.47
C VAL A 295 0.62 10.11 0.53
N GLY A 296 -0.61 9.64 0.65
CA GLY A 296 -0.96 8.53 1.53
C GLY A 296 -0.29 7.21 1.11
N HIS A 297 -0.33 6.86 -0.18
CA HIS A 297 0.41 5.71 -0.69
C HIS A 297 1.89 5.80 -0.35
N SER A 298 2.50 6.93 -0.68
CA SER A 298 3.95 7.12 -0.57
C SER A 298 4.41 7.29 0.89
N TYR A 299 3.73 8.12 1.68
CA TYR A 299 4.26 8.63 2.95
C TYR A 299 3.40 8.27 4.19
N ILE A 300 2.28 7.57 4.02
CA ILE A 300 1.61 6.85 5.12
C ILE A 300 1.99 5.37 5.06
N CYS A 301 1.90 4.72 3.89
CA CYS A 301 2.15 3.29 3.77
C CYS A 301 3.63 2.98 3.54
N TYR A 302 4.18 3.33 2.36
CA TYR A 302 5.44 2.73 1.91
C TYR A 302 6.70 3.37 2.48
N ALA A 303 6.90 4.67 2.35
CA ALA A 303 8.17 5.33 2.66
C ALA A 303 8.63 5.16 4.12
N PRO A 304 7.78 5.39 5.14
CA PRO A 304 8.19 5.19 6.53
C PRO A 304 8.60 3.75 6.80
N LEU A 305 7.79 2.78 6.35
CA LEU A 305 8.06 1.36 6.56
C LEU A 305 9.29 0.87 5.79
N LEU A 306 9.50 1.31 4.53
CA LEU A 306 10.73 1.05 3.79
C LEU A 306 11.97 1.53 4.53
N HIS A 307 11.85 2.67 5.20
CA HIS A 307 12.97 3.26 5.94
C HIS A 307 13.20 2.63 7.31
N GLY A 308 12.23 1.90 7.84
CA GLY A 308 12.25 1.32 9.19
C GLY A 308 11.83 2.32 10.26
N ALA A 309 11.09 3.36 9.87
CA ALA A 309 10.43 4.31 10.77
C ALA A 309 9.07 3.77 11.23
N THR A 310 8.43 4.46 12.14
CA THR A 310 7.06 4.19 12.58
C THR A 310 6.11 5.11 11.83
N THR A 311 5.13 4.57 11.11
CA THR A 311 4.08 5.38 10.48
C THR A 311 2.89 5.60 11.41
N LEU A 312 2.23 6.77 11.30
CA LEU A 312 1.00 7.06 12.02
C LEU A 312 -0.18 7.13 11.05
N VAL A 313 -1.21 6.35 11.33
CA VAL A 313 -2.51 6.35 10.65
C VAL A 313 -3.51 7.04 11.58
N TYR A 314 -4.05 8.17 11.14
CA TYR A 314 -5.01 8.97 11.89
C TYR A 314 -6.39 8.87 11.24
N GLU A 315 -7.40 8.46 12.02
CA GLU A 315 -8.81 8.46 11.61
C GLU A 315 -9.56 9.53 12.40
N GLY A 316 -9.84 10.65 11.74
CA GLY A 316 -10.50 11.79 12.41
C GLY A 316 -11.05 12.82 11.44
#